data_e15eafa21e5426ccdd340c14b88f6aac
#
_entry.id   e15eafa21e5426ccdd340c14b88f6aac
#
_cell.length_a   1.000
_cell.length_b   1.000
_cell.length_c   1.000
_cell.angle_alpha   90.00
_cell.angle_beta   90.00
_cell.angle_gamma   90.00
#
_symmetry.space_group_name_H-M   'P 1'
#
loop_
_entity.id
_entity.type
_entity.pdbx_description
1 polymer ?
#
loop_
_entity_poly.entity_id
_entity_poly.type
_entity_poly.pdbx_seq_one_letter_code
_entity_poly.pdbx_strand_id
1 'polypeptide(L)'
;MNQQASGNVPASQAVDGVVVGAGFAGLYMLHRLRSMGCSAIVLESADDVGGTWYWNRYPGARCDIMTVDYSYSWDPELEAEWQWSEKYATQPEILRYLQHVADKHDLRRDIRFSTRVESAIWDEETSRWQVRTSAGEISCRYFI
;
A
#
# COMPACT_ATOMS: atom_id res chain seq x y z
N MET A 1 -41.62 -19.06 -19.09
CA MET A 1 -40.88 -19.40 -17.86
C MET A 1 -39.43 -18.95 -18.04
N ASN A 2 -39.07 -17.75 -17.58
CA ASN A 2 -37.72 -17.26 -17.65
C ASN A 2 -37.07 -17.49 -16.27
N GLN A 3 -36.20 -18.49 -16.18
CA GLN A 3 -35.31 -18.61 -15.05
C GLN A 3 -34.19 -17.58 -15.21
N GLN A 4 -34.24 -16.53 -14.39
CA GLN A 4 -33.09 -15.66 -14.19
C GLN A 4 -31.99 -16.46 -13.48
N ALA A 5 -30.87 -16.68 -14.17
CA ALA A 5 -29.65 -17.16 -13.56
C ALA A 5 -29.19 -16.12 -12.54
N SER A 6 -29.33 -16.43 -11.25
CA SER A 6 -28.70 -15.70 -10.18
C SER A 6 -27.19 -15.90 -10.31
N GLY A 7 -26.51 -14.94 -10.94
CA GLY A 7 -25.06 -14.88 -10.96
C GLY A 7 -24.56 -14.84 -9.52
N ASN A 8 -23.78 -15.83 -9.16
CA ASN A 8 -23.10 -15.91 -7.87
C ASN A 8 -22.10 -14.76 -7.80
N VAL A 9 -22.48 -13.62 -7.21
CA VAL A 9 -21.57 -12.52 -6.92
C VAL A 9 -20.57 -13.06 -5.90
N PRO A 10 -19.27 -13.12 -6.19
CA PRO A 10 -18.29 -13.57 -5.20
C PRO A 10 -18.45 -12.73 -3.94
N ALA A 11 -18.53 -13.40 -2.78
CA ALA A 11 -18.68 -12.73 -1.49
C ALA A 11 -17.61 -11.63 -1.38
N SER A 12 -18.03 -10.37 -1.16
CA SER A 12 -17.11 -9.25 -1.00
C SER A 12 -16.17 -9.54 0.16
N GLN A 13 -14.88 -9.48 -0.08
CA GLN A 13 -13.91 -9.67 1.00
C GLN A 13 -14.08 -8.54 2.03
N ALA A 14 -14.20 -8.90 3.31
CA ALA A 14 -14.27 -7.93 4.40
C ALA A 14 -12.95 -7.90 5.16
N VAL A 15 -12.41 -6.68 5.38
CA VAL A 15 -11.21 -6.43 6.18
C VAL A 15 -11.46 -5.27 7.14
N ASP A 16 -10.56 -5.05 8.11
CA ASP A 16 -10.65 -3.87 8.97
C ASP A 16 -10.19 -2.62 8.22
N GLY A 17 -9.07 -2.67 7.52
CA GLY A 17 -8.50 -1.52 6.82
C GLY A 17 -8.16 -1.78 5.35
N VAL A 18 -8.49 -0.82 4.50
CA VAL A 18 -7.98 -0.70 3.14
C VAL A 18 -7.13 0.55 3.04
N VAL A 19 -5.87 0.39 2.62
CA VAL A 19 -4.93 1.49 2.39
C VAL A 19 -4.70 1.63 0.89
N VAL A 20 -4.69 2.85 0.36
CA VAL A 20 -4.49 3.11 -1.07
C VAL A 20 -3.08 3.61 -1.33
N GLY A 21 -2.35 2.82 -2.11
CA GLY A 21 -0.97 3.11 -2.52
C GLY A 21 0.10 2.49 -1.63
N ALA A 22 1.11 1.87 -2.25
CA ALA A 22 2.25 1.21 -1.59
C ALA A 22 3.52 2.09 -1.62
N GLY A 23 3.38 3.38 -1.35
CA GLY A 23 4.50 4.30 -1.10
C GLY A 23 4.91 4.31 0.38
N PHE A 24 5.70 5.31 0.79
CA PHE A 24 6.14 5.47 2.19
C PHE A 24 4.98 5.40 3.19
N ALA A 25 3.93 6.20 2.97
CA ALA A 25 2.80 6.25 3.89
C ALA A 25 2.04 4.92 3.97
N GLY A 26 1.77 4.30 2.80
CA GLY A 26 1.00 3.06 2.76
C GLY A 26 1.72 1.86 3.36
N LEU A 27 3.02 1.72 3.13
CA LEU A 27 3.83 0.66 3.75
C LEU A 27 3.85 0.79 5.28
N TYR A 28 4.06 2.01 5.78
CA TYR A 28 4.03 2.26 7.22
C TYR A 28 2.64 2.03 7.82
N MET A 29 1.58 2.48 7.15
CA MET A 29 0.21 2.28 7.62
C MET A 29 -0.15 0.79 7.69
N LEU A 30 0.22 0.00 6.69
CA LEU A 30 0.01 -1.45 6.71
C LEU A 30 0.73 -2.10 7.90
N HIS A 31 2.01 -1.74 8.11
CA HIS A 31 2.78 -2.21 9.26
C HIS A 31 2.08 -1.87 10.58
N ARG A 32 1.60 -0.63 10.74
CA ARG A 32 0.90 -0.19 11.96
C ARG A 32 -0.42 -0.91 12.19
N LEU A 33 -1.25 -1.04 11.18
CA LEU A 33 -2.53 -1.76 11.29
C LEU A 33 -2.30 -3.23 11.69
N ARG A 34 -1.32 -3.90 11.06
CA ARG A 34 -0.94 -5.27 11.43
C ARG A 34 -0.46 -5.37 12.88
N SER A 35 0.37 -4.44 13.34
CA SER A 35 0.86 -4.41 14.73
C SER A 35 -0.25 -4.20 15.77
N MET A 36 -1.38 -3.63 15.35
CA MET A 36 -2.58 -3.45 16.18
C MET A 36 -3.54 -4.65 16.09
N GLY A 37 -3.19 -5.70 15.35
CA GLY A 37 -4.03 -6.87 15.16
C GLY A 37 -5.18 -6.68 14.18
N CYS A 38 -5.16 -5.59 13.38
CA CYS A 38 -6.17 -5.35 12.36
C CYS A 38 -5.87 -6.15 11.09
N SER A 39 -6.90 -6.73 10.49
CA SER A 39 -6.83 -7.24 9.13
C SER A 39 -6.77 -6.07 8.17
N ALA A 40 -5.70 -5.95 7.39
CA ALA A 40 -5.53 -4.83 6.49
C ALA A 40 -4.89 -5.27 5.16
N ILE A 41 -5.25 -4.57 4.09
CA ILE A 41 -4.65 -4.74 2.78
C ILE A 41 -4.30 -3.38 2.18
N VAL A 42 -3.25 -3.36 1.37
CA VAL A 42 -2.91 -2.22 0.53
C VAL A 42 -3.34 -2.51 -0.91
N LEU A 43 -3.93 -1.53 -1.57
CA LEU A 43 -4.27 -1.57 -3.00
C LEU A 43 -3.32 -0.66 -3.75
N GLU A 44 -2.49 -1.25 -4.63
CA GLU A 44 -1.49 -0.53 -5.42
C GLU A 44 -1.77 -0.70 -6.92
N SER A 45 -1.82 0.40 -7.63
CA SER A 45 -2.06 0.39 -9.08
C SER A 45 -0.84 -0.04 -9.90
N ALA A 46 0.36 0.12 -9.34
CA ALA A 46 1.62 -0.39 -9.92
C ALA A 46 1.79 -1.90 -9.69
N ASP A 47 2.77 -2.48 -10.34
CA ASP A 47 3.16 -3.88 -10.17
C ASP A 47 4.19 -4.08 -9.04
N ASP A 48 4.65 -2.99 -8.39
CA ASP A 48 5.56 -3.01 -7.25
C ASP A 48 5.31 -1.83 -6.31
N VAL A 49 5.97 -1.88 -5.15
CA VAL A 49 5.99 -0.79 -4.16
C VAL A 49 6.83 0.38 -4.64
N GLY A 50 6.63 1.57 -4.02
CA GLY A 50 7.52 2.70 -4.25
C GLY A 50 6.80 4.04 -4.39
N GLY A 51 5.50 4.06 -4.72
CA GLY A 51 4.73 5.29 -4.86
C GLY A 51 5.40 6.30 -5.80
N THR A 52 5.70 7.49 -5.30
CA THR A 52 6.41 8.54 -6.05
C THR A 52 7.70 8.02 -6.70
N TRP A 53 8.45 7.18 -6.01
CA TRP A 53 9.74 6.66 -6.47
C TRP A 53 9.61 5.49 -7.45
N TYR A 54 8.46 4.87 -7.53
CA TYR A 54 8.13 3.94 -8.59
C TYR A 54 7.80 4.68 -9.90
N TRP A 55 6.99 5.75 -9.83
CA TRP A 55 6.48 6.44 -11.02
C TRP A 55 7.44 7.47 -11.61
N ASN A 56 8.22 8.19 -10.79
CA ASN A 56 9.06 9.30 -11.24
C ASN A 56 10.50 8.85 -11.51
N ARG A 57 10.74 8.34 -12.72
CA ARG A 57 12.02 7.78 -13.15
C ARG A 57 12.74 8.65 -14.20
N TYR A 58 12.57 9.97 -14.13
CA TYR A 58 13.24 10.88 -15.04
C TYR A 58 14.74 10.98 -14.71
N PRO A 59 15.60 11.34 -15.71
CA PRO A 59 17.04 11.49 -15.48
C PRO A 59 17.34 12.52 -14.38
N GLY A 60 18.14 12.12 -13.40
CA GLY A 60 18.51 12.98 -12.26
C GLY A 60 17.47 13.08 -11.14
N ALA A 61 16.37 12.30 -11.19
CA ALA A 61 15.38 12.26 -10.11
C ALA A 61 16.05 11.89 -8.79
N ARG A 62 15.90 12.74 -7.78
CA ARG A 62 16.42 12.56 -6.42
C ARG A 62 15.59 13.31 -5.39
N CYS A 63 15.78 12.95 -4.13
CA CYS A 63 15.17 13.66 -3.02
C CYS A 63 15.90 14.98 -2.75
N ASP A 64 15.17 16.02 -2.39
CA ASP A 64 15.66 17.33 -1.95
C ASP A 64 15.76 17.42 -0.41
N ILE A 65 15.41 16.35 0.29
CA ILE A 65 15.53 16.20 1.74
C ILE A 65 16.69 15.23 2.03
N MET A 66 17.41 15.46 3.13
CA MET A 66 18.50 14.57 3.55
C MET A 66 17.98 13.18 3.84
N THR A 67 18.76 12.16 3.47
CA THR A 67 18.38 10.75 3.61
C THR A 67 18.08 10.34 5.04
N VAL A 68 18.75 10.94 6.03
CA VAL A 68 18.47 10.69 7.46
C VAL A 68 17.07 11.14 7.88
N ASP A 69 16.53 12.18 7.23
CA ASP A 69 15.19 12.69 7.49
C ASP A 69 14.15 12.04 6.55
N TYR A 70 14.60 11.47 5.44
CA TYR A 70 13.76 10.79 4.44
C TYR A 70 13.84 9.28 4.54
N SER A 71 13.86 8.79 5.77
CA SER A 71 13.93 7.37 6.14
C SER A 71 12.92 7.07 7.23
N TYR A 72 12.56 5.81 7.36
CA TYR A 72 11.77 5.39 8.51
C TYR A 72 12.64 5.33 9.77
N SER A 73 12.12 5.87 10.87
CA SER A 73 12.75 5.88 12.19
C SER A 73 12.08 4.95 13.21
N TRP A 74 11.11 4.15 12.77
CA TRP A 74 10.34 3.27 13.65
C TRP A 74 10.98 1.88 13.84
N ASP A 75 12.01 1.56 13.06
CA ASP A 75 12.76 0.30 13.14
C ASP A 75 14.28 0.59 13.25
N PRO A 76 14.85 0.51 14.46
CA PRO A 76 16.28 0.75 14.66
C PRO A 76 17.20 -0.25 13.92
N GLU A 77 16.73 -1.48 13.66
CA GLU A 77 17.50 -2.46 12.89
C GLU A 77 17.58 -2.04 11.42
N LEU A 78 16.47 -1.56 10.86
CA LEU A 78 16.42 -1.02 9.49
C LEU A 78 17.37 0.18 9.35
N GLU A 79 17.38 1.10 10.32
CA GLU A 79 18.29 2.24 10.31
C GLU A 79 19.77 1.82 10.37
N ALA A 80 20.09 0.77 11.14
CA ALA A 80 21.44 0.27 11.28
C ALA A 80 21.95 -0.48 10.03
N GLU A 81 21.08 -1.24 9.36
CA GLU A 81 21.45 -2.07 8.22
C GLU A 81 21.47 -1.34 6.89
N TRP A 82 20.62 -0.30 6.72
CA TRP A 82 20.55 0.44 5.46
C TRP A 82 21.57 1.57 5.41
N GLN A 83 22.51 1.47 4.47
CA GLN A 83 23.55 2.49 4.28
C GLN A 83 23.24 3.30 3.02
N TRP A 84 22.89 4.56 3.20
CA TRP A 84 22.68 5.50 2.11
C TRP A 84 24.01 5.88 1.45
N SER A 85 24.05 5.89 0.12
CA SER A 85 25.26 6.21 -0.64
C SER A 85 25.52 7.73 -0.72
N GLU A 86 24.47 8.54 -0.57
CA GLU A 86 24.54 10.00 -0.72
C GLU A 86 23.67 10.70 0.32
N LYS A 87 24.03 11.95 0.63
CA LYS A 87 23.24 12.81 1.54
C LYS A 87 21.83 13.09 1.02
N TYR A 88 21.65 13.17 -0.30
CA TYR A 88 20.39 13.32 -1.00
C TYR A 88 20.24 12.16 -1.98
N ALA A 89 19.49 11.16 -1.60
CA ALA A 89 19.41 9.91 -2.35
C ALA A 89 18.75 10.07 -3.71
N THR A 90 19.23 9.28 -4.66
CA THR A 90 18.65 9.17 -6.00
C THR A 90 17.39 8.33 -6.01
N GLN A 91 16.53 8.53 -7.02
CA GLN A 91 15.31 7.74 -7.21
C GLN A 91 15.55 6.22 -7.14
N PRO A 92 16.55 5.63 -7.84
CA PRO A 92 16.74 4.18 -7.78
C PRO A 92 17.12 3.66 -6.39
N GLU A 93 17.83 4.47 -5.60
CA GLU A 93 18.21 4.07 -4.24
C GLU A 93 17.01 4.11 -3.29
N ILE A 94 16.19 5.16 -3.38
CA ILE A 94 14.97 5.26 -2.56
C ILE A 94 13.99 4.15 -2.92
N LEU A 95 13.85 3.82 -4.20
CA LEU A 95 13.01 2.70 -4.62
C LEU A 95 13.49 1.38 -4.01
N ARG A 96 14.80 1.09 -4.09
CA ARG A 96 15.37 -0.10 -3.45
C ARG A 96 15.17 -0.12 -1.94
N TYR A 97 15.25 1.04 -1.28
CA TYR A 97 14.98 1.15 0.15
C TYR A 97 13.53 0.73 0.48
N LEU A 98 12.54 1.24 -0.26
CA LEU A 98 11.14 0.86 -0.05
C LEU A 98 10.85 -0.61 -0.35
N GLN A 99 11.49 -1.16 -1.38
CA GLN A 99 11.43 -2.59 -1.69
C GLN A 99 12.02 -3.42 -0.55
N HIS A 100 13.17 -3.03 -0.03
CA HIS A 100 13.82 -3.68 1.12
C HIS A 100 12.93 -3.64 2.37
N VAL A 101 12.30 -2.50 2.68
CA VAL A 101 11.34 -2.38 3.79
C VAL A 101 10.15 -3.32 3.62
N ALA A 102 9.59 -3.37 2.41
CA ALA A 102 8.45 -4.24 2.13
C ALA A 102 8.81 -5.73 2.30
N ASP A 103 10.02 -6.12 1.91
CA ASP A 103 10.51 -7.49 2.03
C ASP A 103 10.88 -7.83 3.49
N LYS A 104 11.63 -6.97 4.17
CA LYS A 104 12.05 -7.16 5.58
C LYS A 104 10.85 -7.39 6.51
N HIS A 105 9.79 -6.62 6.34
CA HIS A 105 8.58 -6.71 7.17
C HIS A 105 7.49 -7.59 6.59
N ASP A 106 7.78 -8.36 5.53
CA ASP A 106 6.80 -9.24 4.86
C ASP A 106 5.48 -8.51 4.57
N LEU A 107 5.58 -7.28 4.05
CA LEU A 107 4.39 -6.48 3.75
C LEU A 107 3.72 -6.88 2.43
N ARG A 108 4.51 -7.41 1.47
CA ARG A 108 4.01 -7.74 0.13
C ARG A 108 2.84 -8.71 0.13
N ARG A 109 2.77 -9.63 1.09
CA ARG A 109 1.68 -10.61 1.19
C ARG A 109 0.30 -9.97 1.36
N ASP A 110 0.25 -8.76 1.94
CA ASP A 110 -0.98 -8.02 2.19
C ASP A 110 -1.13 -6.81 1.22
N ILE A 111 -0.34 -6.77 0.15
CA ILE A 111 -0.44 -5.77 -0.91
C ILE A 111 -1.01 -6.44 -2.17
N ARG A 112 -2.06 -5.84 -2.73
CA ARG A 112 -2.59 -6.21 -4.04
C ARG A 112 -2.08 -5.25 -5.08
N PHE A 113 -1.10 -5.72 -5.84
CA PHE A 113 -0.53 -4.99 -6.96
C PHE A 113 -1.46 -4.98 -8.17
N SER A 114 -1.18 -4.10 -9.12
CA SER A 114 -1.96 -3.94 -10.36
C SER A 114 -3.47 -3.79 -10.09
N THR A 115 -3.82 -3.22 -8.93
CA THR A 115 -5.19 -3.09 -8.47
C THR A 115 -5.51 -1.62 -8.21
N ARG A 116 -6.28 -1.03 -9.13
CA ARG A 116 -6.70 0.38 -9.03
C ARG A 116 -7.99 0.49 -8.24
N VAL A 117 -8.03 1.39 -7.27
CA VAL A 117 -9.29 1.82 -6.62
C VAL A 117 -10.05 2.75 -7.58
N GLU A 118 -11.30 2.43 -7.83
CA GLU A 118 -12.19 3.19 -8.72
C GLU A 118 -13.18 4.07 -7.93
N SER A 119 -13.66 3.56 -6.80
CA SER A 119 -14.52 4.30 -5.89
C SER A 119 -14.49 3.72 -4.48
N ALA A 120 -14.79 4.57 -3.50
CA ALA A 120 -15.05 4.15 -2.12
C ALA A 120 -16.30 4.91 -1.64
N ILE A 121 -17.33 4.19 -1.26
CA ILE A 121 -18.62 4.74 -0.85
C ILE A 121 -18.92 4.23 0.56
N TRP A 122 -19.23 5.16 1.45
CA TRP A 122 -19.67 4.82 2.81
C TRP A 122 -21.09 4.27 2.77
N ASP A 123 -21.31 3.15 3.42
CA ASP A 123 -22.59 2.51 3.61
C ASP A 123 -23.03 2.67 5.07
N GLU A 124 -24.05 3.50 5.28
CA GLU A 124 -24.60 3.81 6.61
C GLU A 124 -25.22 2.59 7.28
N GLU A 125 -25.86 1.69 6.52
CA GLU A 125 -26.54 0.53 7.08
C GLU A 125 -25.55 -0.45 7.70
N THR A 126 -24.43 -0.67 7.03
CA THR A 126 -23.38 -1.60 7.48
C THR A 126 -22.27 -0.92 8.27
N SER A 127 -22.24 0.42 8.29
CA SER A 127 -21.14 1.23 8.86
C SER A 127 -19.78 0.80 8.31
N ARG A 128 -19.69 0.66 6.97
CA ARG A 128 -18.49 0.22 6.27
C ARG A 128 -18.32 0.96 4.95
N TRP A 129 -17.08 1.05 4.51
CA TRP A 129 -16.75 1.47 3.17
C TRP A 129 -16.92 0.32 2.18
N GLN A 130 -17.60 0.58 1.06
CA GLN A 130 -17.67 -0.30 -0.10
C GLN A 130 -16.66 0.20 -1.13
N VAL A 131 -15.54 -0.52 -1.25
CA VAL A 131 -14.43 -0.12 -2.12
C VAL A 131 -14.50 -0.94 -3.39
N ARG A 132 -14.72 -0.28 -4.53
CA ARG A 132 -14.69 -0.90 -5.85
C ARG A 132 -13.31 -0.73 -6.45
N THR A 133 -12.78 -1.80 -7.00
CA THR A 133 -11.47 -1.85 -7.64
C THR A 133 -11.56 -2.48 -9.02
N SER A 134 -10.48 -2.35 -9.81
CA SER A 134 -10.34 -3.05 -11.10
C SER A 134 -10.40 -4.59 -10.98
N ALA A 135 -10.24 -5.15 -9.77
CA ALA A 135 -10.19 -6.59 -9.51
C ALA A 135 -11.39 -7.10 -8.66
N GLY A 136 -12.38 -6.27 -8.36
CA GLY A 136 -13.56 -6.63 -7.58
C GLY A 136 -13.84 -5.67 -6.43
N GLU A 137 -14.74 -6.07 -5.52
CA GLU A 137 -15.20 -5.24 -4.41
C GLU A 137 -14.67 -5.74 -3.07
N ILE A 138 -14.42 -4.78 -2.16
CA ILE A 138 -13.90 -5.02 -0.82
C ILE A 138 -14.68 -4.14 0.15
N SER A 139 -15.07 -4.70 1.29
CA SER A 139 -15.70 -3.96 2.37
C SER A 139 -14.70 -3.73 3.50
N CYS A 140 -14.59 -2.50 4.02
CA CYS A 140 -13.70 -2.21 5.14
C CYS A 140 -14.30 -1.21 6.14
N ARG A 141 -13.76 -1.21 7.36
CA ARG A 141 -14.13 -0.23 8.40
C ARG A 141 -13.38 1.08 8.24
N TYR A 142 -12.11 0.99 7.84
CA TYR A 142 -11.20 2.13 7.68
C TYR A 142 -10.72 2.18 6.23
N PHE A 143 -10.96 3.30 5.59
CA PHE A 143 -10.45 3.59 4.24
C PHE A 143 -9.43 4.73 4.36
N ILE A 144 -8.19 4.48 3.93
CA ILE A 144 -7.00 5.32 4.19
C ILE A 144 -6.27 5.63 2.90
#